data_3fd3f8b75116756b1f100f922f9a1480
#
_entry.id   3fd3f8b75116756b1f100f922f9a1480
#
_cell.length_a   1.000
_cell.length_b   1.000
_cell.length_c   1.000
_cell.angle_alpha   90.00
_cell.angle_beta   90.00
_cell.angle_gamma   90.00
#
_symmetry.space_group_name_H-M   'P 1'
#
loop_
_entity.id
_entity.type
_entity.pdbx_description
1 polymer ?
#
loop_
_entity_poly.entity_id
_entity_poly.type
_entity_poly.pdbx_seq_one_letter_code
_entity_poly.pdbx_strand_id
1 'polypeptide(L)'
;GTLQQDMLPKSTSLQSASHLSTIHQSPSNQKLSFPSQLSQNTSSQNQPSHSAFTQEKEDYMIAVDLGTTTIAMQLRGMDSGKVIDTYCEMNPQRSYGADVLSRIQASCAGAGKKLQEAVWKVLRKGVQQFQNNKITYGINNISCMCIAGNTTMVHLLMGYDVSRLGQSPFTPITLDLLEESWENMFPVYIAPGISTFVGGDIVAGLYALSMLPGQKMGKAKKVVTEQAETEQTVTEQAVPERAVTEQVVTDESTPAKNRQDSGKIKMLIDLGTNGEMAVTDGDRMIVTATAAGPAFEGGASAQVIGTDMIALTAELLQTNVIEETGYMATSSCQVRGITITQKDIRDLQLAKAAVRAGTEILWQLLDKTGNREKILPQSPEQPETEQTRTEQAYGLQRVYLAGGFGYYLDVEAAFSIGLLPDRMRGKVQAVGNTSLEGAYRLGRDFHKKVLLKEEIQEMLARIEHVNLAK
;
A
#
# COMPACT_ATOMS: atom_id res chain seq x y z
N GLY A 1 -9.05 -62.04 -6.75
CA GLY A 1 -9.38 -62.26 -8.14
C GLY A 1 -8.97 -61.00 -8.92
N THR A 2 -7.85 -60.98 -9.52
CA THR A 2 -7.41 -61.23 -10.88
C THR A 2 -7.93 -60.24 -11.91
N LEU A 3 -6.94 -59.45 -12.50
CA LEU A 3 -6.71 -59.14 -13.91
C LEU A 3 -7.76 -58.24 -14.63
N GLN A 4 -7.35 -57.18 -15.32
CA GLN A 4 -6.61 -56.97 -16.61
C GLN A 4 -6.41 -55.48 -16.75
N GLN A 5 -5.31 -54.87 -17.01
CA GLN A 5 -4.46 -54.60 -18.18
C GLN A 5 -5.18 -54.44 -19.53
N ASP A 6 -4.80 -53.35 -20.15
CA ASP A 6 -4.75 -52.94 -21.59
C ASP A 6 -5.52 -51.68 -21.86
N MET A 7 -5.09 -50.70 -22.63
CA MET A 7 -4.09 -50.52 -23.72
C MET A 7 -3.94 -49.03 -24.05
N LEU A 8 -2.74 -48.59 -24.28
CA LEU A 8 -2.40 -47.39 -25.03
C LEU A 8 -2.62 -47.62 -26.55
N PRO A 9 -2.85 -46.60 -27.35
CA PRO A 9 -2.31 -46.59 -28.69
C PRO A 9 -1.32 -45.46 -28.96
N LYS A 10 -0.38 -45.87 -29.77
CA LYS A 10 0.87 -45.22 -30.21
C LYS A 10 0.65 -44.08 -31.18
N SER A 11 1.62 -43.20 -31.14
CA SER A 11 2.17 -42.31 -32.17
C SER A 11 1.82 -42.54 -33.62
N THR A 12 1.53 -41.48 -34.36
CA THR A 12 1.87 -41.35 -35.77
C THR A 12 2.42 -39.97 -36.08
N SER A 13 3.67 -39.99 -36.53
CA SER A 13 4.40 -38.92 -37.19
C SER A 13 3.88 -38.74 -38.62
N LEU A 14 3.83 -37.51 -39.13
CA LEU A 14 4.02 -37.24 -40.55
C LEU A 14 4.53 -35.81 -40.77
N GLN A 15 5.52 -35.78 -41.60
CA GLN A 15 6.44 -34.75 -42.08
C GLN A 15 5.78 -33.70 -42.97
N SER A 16 6.40 -32.54 -42.90
CA SER A 16 6.82 -31.63 -43.97
C SER A 16 5.90 -31.32 -45.16
N ALA A 17 5.68 -30.01 -45.34
CA ALA A 17 5.79 -29.37 -46.66
C ALA A 17 6.04 -27.88 -46.54
N SER A 18 7.16 -27.44 -47.05
CA SER A 18 7.55 -26.09 -47.42
C SER A 18 6.69 -25.54 -48.56
N HIS A 19 6.38 -24.24 -48.57
CA HIS A 19 6.66 -23.38 -49.72
C HIS A 19 6.19 -21.92 -49.51
N LEU A 20 7.14 -21.03 -49.68
CA LEU A 20 7.18 -19.79 -50.51
C LEU A 20 6.26 -18.61 -50.14
N SER A 21 6.93 -17.62 -49.57
CA SER A 21 7.12 -16.23 -50.08
C SER A 21 5.97 -15.52 -50.78
N THR A 22 5.56 -14.37 -50.23
CA THR A 22 5.42 -13.15 -51.05
C THR A 22 5.53 -11.90 -50.16
N ILE A 23 6.40 -11.04 -50.62
CA ILE A 23 6.74 -9.70 -50.20
C ILE A 23 5.52 -8.77 -50.34
N HIS A 24 5.22 -7.94 -49.34
CA HIS A 24 4.65 -6.61 -49.63
C HIS A 24 5.15 -5.54 -48.64
N GLN A 25 5.64 -4.55 -49.28
CA GLN A 25 6.29 -3.31 -48.96
C GLN A 25 5.57 -2.44 -47.89
N SER A 26 6.40 -1.78 -47.13
CA SER A 26 6.10 -0.62 -46.29
C SER A 26 5.63 0.60 -47.08
N PRO A 27 4.84 1.49 -46.54
CA PRO A 27 4.84 2.91 -46.95
C PRO A 27 5.55 3.79 -45.92
N SER A 28 6.62 4.34 -46.41
CA SER A 28 7.24 5.66 -46.30
C SER A 28 6.75 6.65 -45.23
N ASN A 29 7.76 7.09 -44.47
CA ASN A 29 7.97 8.38 -43.81
C ASN A 29 7.20 9.56 -44.44
N GLN A 30 6.40 10.24 -43.65
CA GLN A 30 6.10 11.66 -43.86
C GLN A 30 6.60 12.47 -42.67
N LYS A 31 7.67 13.23 -42.95
CA LYS A 31 8.14 14.35 -42.14
C LYS A 31 7.12 15.48 -42.21
N LEU A 32 6.56 15.90 -41.09
CA LEU A 32 5.87 17.18 -40.94
C LEU A 32 6.86 18.21 -40.42
N SER A 33 7.19 19.16 -41.32
CA SER A 33 8.00 20.33 -41.08
C SER A 33 7.17 21.44 -40.40
N PHE A 34 7.69 22.01 -39.30
CA PHE A 34 7.15 23.22 -38.70
C PHE A 34 7.75 24.45 -39.38
N PRO A 35 6.97 25.52 -39.61
CA PRO A 35 7.49 26.75 -40.15
C PRO A 35 8.10 27.64 -39.05
N SER A 36 9.35 28.05 -39.30
CA SER A 36 10.04 29.12 -38.60
C SER A 36 9.50 30.49 -39.06
N GLN A 37 9.06 31.33 -38.13
CA GLN A 37 9.01 32.77 -38.37
C GLN A 37 9.72 33.49 -37.22
N LEU A 38 10.86 34.07 -37.58
CA LEU A 38 11.51 35.13 -36.82
C LEU A 38 10.68 36.42 -36.93
N SER A 39 10.48 37.10 -35.82
CA SER A 39 10.40 38.56 -35.84
C SER A 39 11.16 39.10 -34.64
N GLN A 40 12.22 39.81 -34.96
CA GLN A 40 13.01 40.67 -34.08
C GLN A 40 12.13 41.85 -33.63
N ASN A 41 12.12 42.15 -32.35
CA ASN A 41 11.94 43.51 -31.86
C ASN A 41 12.83 43.73 -30.64
N THR A 42 13.76 44.60 -30.85
CA THR A 42 14.65 45.26 -29.90
C THR A 42 13.86 46.24 -29.02
N SER A 43 14.00 46.22 -27.71
CA SER A 43 14.51 47.37 -26.94
C SER A 43 14.32 47.21 -25.41
N SER A 44 15.35 47.68 -24.73
CA SER A 44 15.46 48.21 -23.37
C SER A 44 15.54 47.24 -22.19
N GLN A 45 16.76 47.21 -21.72
CA GLN A 45 17.32 47.00 -20.40
C GLN A 45 16.36 47.20 -19.23
N ASN A 46 16.16 46.13 -18.45
CA ASN A 46 16.11 46.17 -17.00
C ASN A 46 16.56 44.79 -16.53
N GLN A 47 17.79 44.67 -16.07
CA GLN A 47 18.27 43.52 -15.37
C GLN A 47 17.62 43.50 -13.98
N PRO A 48 16.89 42.44 -13.58
CA PRO A 48 16.70 42.17 -12.18
C PRO A 48 17.99 41.54 -11.68
N SER A 49 18.51 42.16 -10.62
CA SER A 49 19.62 41.67 -9.83
C SER A 49 19.45 40.18 -9.52
N HIS A 50 20.36 39.36 -10.06
CA HIS A 50 20.56 38.00 -9.61
C HIS A 50 20.97 38.02 -8.12
N SER A 51 20.00 37.96 -7.19
CA SER A 51 20.26 37.41 -5.90
C SER A 51 20.58 35.93 -6.15
N ALA A 52 21.84 35.59 -6.10
CA ALA A 52 22.30 34.20 -6.06
C ALA A 52 21.67 33.55 -4.82
N PHE A 53 20.50 32.94 -4.99
CA PHE A 53 20.04 31.89 -4.11
C PHE A 53 21.11 30.80 -4.22
N THR A 54 21.99 30.73 -3.26
CA THR A 54 22.76 29.53 -2.97
C THR A 54 21.72 28.46 -2.63
N GLN A 55 21.30 27.70 -3.64
CA GLN A 55 20.56 26.46 -3.41
C GLN A 55 21.48 25.59 -2.53
N GLU A 56 21.16 25.48 -1.24
CA GLU A 56 21.81 24.51 -0.36
C GLU A 56 21.71 23.18 -1.07
N LYS A 57 22.87 22.54 -1.21
CA LYS A 57 23.05 21.31 -1.96
C LYS A 57 22.39 20.18 -1.18
N GLU A 58 21.10 19.93 -1.43
CA GLU A 58 20.34 18.88 -0.77
C GLU A 58 20.73 17.49 -1.32
N ASP A 59 20.86 16.51 -0.45
CA ASP A 59 20.97 15.11 -0.81
C ASP A 59 19.59 14.50 -1.05
N TYR A 60 19.52 13.45 -1.85
CA TYR A 60 18.28 12.80 -2.24
C TYR A 60 18.30 11.32 -1.85
N MET A 61 17.13 10.76 -1.64
CA MET A 61 16.95 9.33 -1.40
C MET A 61 15.79 8.77 -2.21
N ILE A 62 15.80 7.46 -2.39
CA ILE A 62 14.72 6.71 -3.03
C ILE A 62 13.93 5.97 -1.95
N ALA A 63 12.64 6.25 -1.86
CA ALA A 63 11.70 5.44 -1.10
C ALA A 63 10.99 4.46 -2.03
N VAL A 64 10.81 3.23 -1.58
CA VAL A 64 10.18 2.15 -2.36
C VAL A 64 9.11 1.46 -1.53
N ASP A 65 7.92 1.35 -2.10
CA ASP A 65 6.87 0.45 -1.64
C ASP A 65 6.81 -0.76 -2.59
N LEU A 66 7.25 -1.90 -2.08
CA LEU A 66 7.27 -3.17 -2.81
C LEU A 66 5.97 -3.95 -2.58
N GLY A 67 4.90 -3.48 -3.21
CA GLY A 67 3.58 -4.11 -3.11
C GLY A 67 3.46 -5.41 -3.91
N THR A 68 2.47 -6.21 -3.57
CA THR A 68 2.12 -7.44 -4.30
C THR A 68 1.64 -7.12 -5.72
N THR A 69 0.86 -6.07 -5.89
CA THR A 69 0.25 -5.67 -7.16
C THR A 69 1.07 -4.62 -7.90
N THR A 70 1.58 -3.63 -7.18
CA THR A 70 2.28 -2.46 -7.72
C THR A 70 3.59 -2.24 -6.97
N ILE A 71 4.61 -1.78 -7.68
CA ILE A 71 5.86 -1.28 -7.11
C ILE A 71 5.87 0.23 -7.32
N ALA A 72 5.87 0.99 -6.23
CA ALA A 72 5.94 2.44 -6.25
C ALA A 72 7.27 2.93 -5.71
N MET A 73 7.88 3.91 -6.40
CA MET A 73 9.16 4.50 -6.02
C MET A 73 9.06 6.02 -6.08
N GLN A 74 9.66 6.70 -5.12
CA GLN A 74 9.77 8.16 -5.12
C GLN A 74 11.22 8.58 -4.87
N LEU A 75 11.68 9.53 -5.69
CA LEU A 75 12.88 10.29 -5.42
C LEU A 75 12.51 11.50 -4.58
N ARG A 76 13.11 11.62 -3.40
CA ARG A 76 12.75 12.66 -2.43
C ARG A 76 13.98 13.37 -1.90
N GLY A 77 13.83 14.66 -1.62
CA GLY A 77 14.83 15.41 -0.87
C GLY A 77 14.99 14.85 0.54
N MET A 78 16.25 14.62 0.95
CA MET A 78 16.56 13.98 2.23
C MET A 78 16.10 14.81 3.43
N ASP A 79 16.23 16.14 3.36
CA ASP A 79 15.89 17.08 4.42
C ASP A 79 14.53 17.73 4.23
N SER A 80 14.22 18.13 3.00
CA SER A 80 12.95 18.79 2.65
C SER A 80 11.78 17.83 2.65
N GLY A 81 12.01 16.55 2.38
CA GLY A 81 10.96 15.56 2.14
C GLY A 81 10.20 15.75 0.83
N LYS A 82 10.56 16.77 0.04
CA LYS A 82 9.88 17.09 -1.21
C LYS A 82 10.01 15.92 -2.19
N VAL A 83 8.89 15.50 -2.75
CA VAL A 83 8.87 14.54 -3.86
C VAL A 83 9.35 15.23 -5.12
N ILE A 84 10.41 14.71 -5.73
CA ILE A 84 11.03 15.26 -6.95
C ILE A 84 10.53 14.51 -8.18
N ASP A 85 10.47 13.18 -8.08
CA ASP A 85 10.02 12.32 -9.18
C ASP A 85 9.38 11.06 -8.62
N THR A 86 8.49 10.46 -9.39
CA THR A 86 7.78 9.23 -9.01
C THR A 86 7.86 8.23 -10.16
N TYR A 87 8.11 6.97 -9.82
CA TYR A 87 8.06 5.84 -10.72
C TYR A 87 7.11 4.79 -10.18
N CYS A 88 6.22 4.29 -11.03
CA CYS A 88 5.27 3.26 -10.66
C CYS A 88 5.13 2.24 -11.78
N GLU A 89 5.19 0.96 -11.45
CA GLU A 89 5.00 -0.13 -12.42
C GLU A 89 4.24 -1.27 -11.74
N MET A 90 3.38 -1.94 -12.49
CA MET A 90 2.76 -3.17 -12.00
C MET A 90 3.82 -4.21 -11.68
N ASN A 91 3.69 -4.88 -10.53
CA ASN A 91 4.64 -5.90 -10.13
C ASN A 91 4.64 -7.06 -11.12
N PRO A 92 5.72 -7.28 -11.90
CA PRO A 92 5.75 -8.30 -12.94
C PRO A 92 5.69 -9.73 -12.40
N GLN A 93 5.88 -9.92 -11.09
CA GLN A 93 5.69 -11.21 -10.45
C GLN A 93 4.23 -11.72 -10.54
N ARG A 94 3.27 -10.84 -10.89
CA ARG A 94 1.88 -11.24 -11.16
C ARG A 94 1.76 -12.28 -12.28
N SER A 95 2.68 -12.32 -13.23
CA SER A 95 2.72 -13.37 -14.27
C SER A 95 3.02 -14.76 -13.72
N TYR A 96 3.54 -14.86 -12.49
CA TYR A 96 3.82 -16.11 -11.80
C TYR A 96 2.77 -16.47 -10.75
N GLY A 97 1.98 -15.49 -10.33
CA GLY A 97 0.93 -15.65 -9.33
C GLY A 97 0.28 -14.31 -8.97
N ALA A 98 -1.06 -14.28 -8.88
CA ALA A 98 -1.81 -13.08 -8.57
C ALA A 98 -1.58 -12.62 -7.11
N ASP A 99 -1.39 -13.57 -6.21
CA ASP A 99 -1.24 -13.35 -4.77
C ASP A 99 0.09 -13.90 -4.21
N VAL A 100 0.31 -13.66 -2.92
CA VAL A 100 1.52 -14.08 -2.21
C VAL A 100 1.69 -15.60 -2.24
N LEU A 101 0.62 -16.37 -2.00
CA LEU A 101 0.69 -17.82 -1.89
C LEU A 101 1.03 -18.48 -3.23
N SER A 102 0.40 -18.02 -4.31
CA SER A 102 0.69 -18.51 -5.67
C SER A 102 2.14 -18.21 -6.09
N ARG A 103 2.73 -17.09 -5.65
CA ARG A 103 4.16 -16.78 -5.89
C ARG A 103 5.09 -17.65 -5.07
N ILE A 104 4.74 -17.98 -3.82
CA ILE A 104 5.47 -18.97 -3.03
C ILE A 104 5.47 -20.31 -3.75
N GLN A 105 4.32 -20.79 -4.23
CA GLN A 105 4.21 -22.03 -4.98
C GLN A 105 5.04 -22.01 -6.26
N ALA A 106 5.00 -20.92 -7.03
CA ALA A 106 5.82 -20.76 -8.24
C ALA A 106 7.32 -20.77 -7.90
N SER A 107 7.72 -20.11 -6.80
CA SER A 107 9.12 -20.13 -6.33
C SER A 107 9.56 -21.54 -5.97
N CYS A 108 8.75 -22.29 -5.22
CA CYS A 108 9.02 -23.70 -4.87
C CYS A 108 9.07 -24.61 -6.11
N ALA A 109 8.33 -24.27 -7.18
CA ALA A 109 8.38 -24.95 -8.48
C ALA A 109 9.59 -24.54 -9.34
N GLY A 110 10.56 -23.79 -8.79
CA GLY A 110 11.81 -23.42 -9.47
C GLY A 110 11.82 -22.04 -10.14
N ALA A 111 10.78 -21.22 -9.96
CA ALA A 111 10.73 -19.87 -10.53
C ALA A 111 11.37 -18.79 -9.61
N GLY A 112 11.91 -19.14 -8.44
CA GLY A 112 12.39 -18.19 -7.44
C GLY A 112 13.35 -17.14 -8.01
N LYS A 113 14.36 -17.57 -8.77
CA LYS A 113 15.33 -16.64 -9.41
C LYS A 113 14.67 -15.71 -10.43
N LYS A 114 13.68 -16.19 -11.19
CA LYS A 114 12.94 -15.37 -12.16
C LYS A 114 12.06 -14.34 -11.45
N LEU A 115 11.44 -14.72 -10.33
CA LEU A 115 10.66 -13.81 -9.48
C LEU A 115 11.55 -12.70 -8.91
N GLN A 116 12.74 -13.04 -8.43
CA GLN A 116 13.74 -12.08 -7.96
C GLN A 116 14.15 -11.11 -9.06
N GLU A 117 14.61 -11.63 -10.20
CA GLU A 117 15.07 -10.83 -11.35
C GLU A 117 14.00 -9.88 -11.88
N ALA A 118 12.73 -10.30 -11.86
CA ALA A 118 11.60 -9.49 -12.29
C ALA A 118 11.47 -8.21 -11.46
N VAL A 119 11.57 -8.28 -10.13
CA VAL A 119 11.53 -7.10 -9.25
C VAL A 119 12.77 -6.23 -9.45
N TRP A 120 13.96 -6.82 -9.46
CA TRP A 120 15.20 -6.07 -9.67
C TRP A 120 15.17 -5.28 -10.98
N LYS A 121 14.56 -5.83 -12.03
CA LYS A 121 14.41 -5.13 -13.32
C LYS A 121 13.54 -3.87 -13.17
N VAL A 122 12.46 -3.92 -12.41
CA VAL A 122 11.61 -2.76 -12.15
C VAL A 122 12.36 -1.71 -11.35
N LEU A 123 13.04 -2.12 -10.27
CA LEU A 123 13.83 -1.20 -9.46
C LEU A 123 14.93 -0.49 -10.28
N ARG A 124 15.62 -1.24 -11.17
CA ARG A 124 16.64 -0.63 -12.07
C ARG A 124 16.02 0.40 -13.02
N LYS A 125 14.85 0.13 -13.58
CA LYS A 125 14.15 1.10 -14.44
C LYS A 125 13.83 2.40 -13.69
N GLY A 126 13.29 2.29 -12.46
CA GLY A 126 12.98 3.45 -11.63
C GLY A 126 14.23 4.25 -11.27
N VAL A 127 15.32 3.57 -10.82
CA VAL A 127 16.61 4.23 -10.54
C VAL A 127 17.15 4.90 -11.78
N GLN A 128 17.09 4.25 -12.93
CA GLN A 128 17.56 4.81 -14.21
C GLN A 128 16.78 6.05 -14.61
N GLN A 129 15.42 6.03 -14.46
CA GLN A 129 14.59 7.22 -14.68
C GLN A 129 15.07 8.39 -13.80
N PHE A 130 15.23 8.16 -12.49
CA PHE A 130 15.67 9.19 -11.55
C PHE A 130 17.08 9.70 -11.86
N GLN A 131 17.97 8.83 -12.31
CA GLN A 131 19.33 9.22 -12.72
C GLN A 131 19.33 10.03 -14.02
N ASN A 132 18.48 9.69 -14.99
CA ASN A 132 18.38 10.43 -16.25
C ASN A 132 17.84 11.85 -16.02
N ASN A 133 16.96 12.01 -15.04
CA ASN A 133 16.35 13.30 -14.68
C ASN A 133 17.26 14.16 -13.77
N LYS A 134 18.45 13.67 -13.38
CA LYS A 134 19.41 14.43 -12.54
C LYS A 134 19.70 15.83 -13.07
N ILE A 135 19.95 15.95 -14.37
CA ILE A 135 20.30 17.23 -15.01
C ILE A 135 19.09 18.19 -14.95
N THR A 136 17.88 17.67 -15.17
CA THR A 136 16.65 18.46 -15.20
C THR A 136 16.32 19.04 -13.83
N TYR A 137 16.55 18.27 -12.75
CA TYR A 137 16.19 18.66 -11.39
C TYR A 137 17.37 19.16 -10.54
N GLY A 138 18.59 19.24 -11.11
CA GLY A 138 19.78 19.66 -10.36
C GLY A 138 20.19 18.67 -9.25
N ILE A 139 19.83 17.38 -9.39
CA ILE A 139 20.09 16.34 -8.40
C ILE A 139 21.56 16.00 -8.39
N ASN A 140 22.24 16.25 -7.27
CA ASN A 140 23.67 16.00 -7.17
C ASN A 140 23.98 14.56 -6.77
N ASN A 141 23.25 14.00 -5.80
CA ASN A 141 23.58 12.70 -5.23
C ASN A 141 22.31 11.97 -4.72
N ILE A 142 22.22 10.68 -5.02
CA ILE A 142 21.28 9.75 -4.36
C ILE A 142 22.10 9.07 -3.27
N SER A 143 21.77 9.36 -2.01
CA SER A 143 22.55 8.95 -0.85
C SER A 143 22.14 7.59 -0.30
N CYS A 144 20.86 7.20 -0.46
CA CYS A 144 20.39 5.89 -0.04
C CYS A 144 19.06 5.53 -0.72
N MET A 145 18.67 4.26 -0.58
CA MET A 145 17.34 3.74 -0.89
C MET A 145 16.77 3.04 0.34
N CYS A 146 15.46 3.13 0.55
CA CYS A 146 14.77 2.32 1.53
C CYS A 146 13.58 1.60 0.88
N ILE A 147 13.49 0.29 1.10
CA ILE A 147 12.44 -0.57 0.55
C ILE A 147 11.57 -1.07 1.70
N ALA A 148 10.28 -0.78 1.64
CA ALA A 148 9.26 -1.38 2.48
C ALA A 148 8.42 -2.35 1.64
N GLY A 149 8.00 -3.46 2.22
CA GLY A 149 7.16 -4.44 1.55
C GLY A 149 6.77 -5.57 2.48
N ASN A 150 5.76 -6.34 2.08
CA ASN A 150 5.35 -7.48 2.89
C ASN A 150 6.46 -8.56 2.93
N THR A 151 6.39 -9.41 3.96
CA THR A 151 7.45 -10.39 4.25
C THR A 151 7.79 -11.26 3.05
N THR A 152 6.80 -11.74 2.29
CA THR A 152 7.06 -12.60 1.13
C THR A 152 7.72 -11.83 -0.01
N MET A 153 7.28 -10.60 -0.29
CA MET A 153 7.88 -9.79 -1.36
C MET A 153 9.35 -9.47 -1.06
N VAL A 154 9.67 -9.18 0.20
CA VAL A 154 11.04 -8.97 0.65
C VAL A 154 11.88 -10.26 0.49
N HIS A 155 11.35 -11.42 0.90
CA HIS A 155 12.08 -12.70 0.74
C HIS A 155 12.33 -13.04 -0.74
N LEU A 156 11.35 -12.81 -1.62
CA LEU A 156 11.52 -13.01 -3.07
C LEU A 156 12.52 -12.02 -3.67
N LEU A 157 12.54 -10.76 -3.22
CA LEU A 157 13.52 -9.75 -3.62
C LEU A 157 14.95 -10.20 -3.26
N MET A 158 15.12 -10.73 -2.04
CA MET A 158 16.41 -11.18 -1.53
C MET A 158 16.83 -12.55 -2.12
N GLY A 159 15.93 -13.24 -2.82
CA GLY A 159 16.18 -14.58 -3.34
C GLY A 159 16.23 -15.67 -2.27
N TYR A 160 15.61 -15.42 -1.12
CA TYR A 160 15.53 -16.39 -0.04
C TYR A 160 14.56 -17.53 -0.36
N ASP A 161 14.74 -18.67 0.31
CA ASP A 161 13.77 -19.75 0.26
C ASP A 161 12.48 -19.34 0.98
N VAL A 162 11.38 -19.33 0.23
CA VAL A 162 10.05 -18.95 0.71
C VAL A 162 9.16 -20.14 1.06
N SER A 163 9.67 -21.37 0.94
CA SER A 163 8.87 -22.59 1.14
C SER A 163 8.19 -22.62 2.52
N ARG A 164 8.90 -22.18 3.55
CA ARG A 164 8.38 -22.13 4.93
C ARG A 164 7.37 -20.99 5.16
N LEU A 165 7.30 -20.01 4.30
CA LEU A 165 6.28 -18.95 4.41
C LEU A 165 4.90 -19.46 4.00
N GLY A 166 4.82 -20.48 3.14
CA GLY A 166 3.58 -21.09 2.67
C GLY A 166 3.09 -22.30 3.46
N GLN A 167 3.82 -22.72 4.49
CA GLN A 167 3.53 -23.94 5.25
C GLN A 167 3.64 -23.70 6.75
N SER A 168 2.68 -24.24 7.53
CA SER A 168 2.76 -24.19 9.00
C SER A 168 4.09 -24.80 9.49
N PRO A 169 4.79 -24.15 10.42
CA PRO A 169 4.41 -23.01 11.27
C PRO A 169 4.63 -21.61 10.67
N PHE A 170 4.77 -21.47 9.35
CA PHE A 170 4.92 -20.18 8.65
C PHE A 170 6.12 -19.37 9.15
N THR A 171 7.32 -19.88 8.94
CA THR A 171 8.54 -19.30 9.51
C THR A 171 9.34 -18.53 8.45
N PRO A 172 9.57 -17.22 8.60
CA PRO A 172 10.43 -16.45 7.73
C PRO A 172 11.92 -16.76 8.00
N ILE A 173 12.78 -16.47 7.03
CA ILE A 173 14.25 -16.57 7.22
C ILE A 173 14.72 -15.45 8.12
N THR A 174 14.23 -14.24 7.91
CA THR A 174 14.52 -13.06 8.73
C THR A 174 13.37 -12.08 8.70
N LEU A 175 13.24 -11.30 9.76
CA LEU A 175 12.36 -10.14 9.88
C LEU A 175 13.17 -8.87 10.21
N ASP A 176 14.49 -8.99 10.27
CA ASP A 176 15.37 -7.90 10.66
C ASP A 176 15.45 -6.81 9.59
N LEU A 177 15.87 -5.61 10.01
CA LEU A 177 16.40 -4.60 9.12
C LEU A 177 17.59 -5.18 8.35
N LEU A 178 17.54 -5.15 7.01
CA LEU A 178 18.66 -5.53 6.16
C LEU A 178 19.33 -4.29 5.57
N GLU A 179 20.64 -4.34 5.49
CA GLU A 179 21.47 -3.33 4.85
C GLU A 179 22.21 -3.97 3.68
N GLU A 180 21.90 -3.50 2.48
CA GLU A 180 22.48 -3.95 1.22
C GLU A 180 23.14 -2.80 0.48
N SER A 181 23.75 -3.06 -0.66
CA SER A 181 24.32 -2.03 -1.51
C SER A 181 23.71 -2.06 -2.90
N TRP A 182 23.27 -0.92 -3.39
CA TRP A 182 22.87 -0.77 -4.77
C TRP A 182 24.10 -0.66 -5.68
N GLU A 183 24.50 -1.79 -6.27
CA GLU A 183 25.59 -1.85 -7.26
C GLU A 183 26.87 -1.08 -6.81
N ASN A 184 27.20 -1.10 -5.53
CA ASN A 184 28.27 -0.35 -4.87
C ASN A 184 28.17 1.20 -4.97
N MET A 185 26.98 1.74 -5.28
CA MET A 185 26.77 3.18 -5.41
C MET A 185 26.25 3.84 -4.12
N PHE A 186 25.28 3.23 -3.48
CA PHE A 186 24.69 3.74 -2.24
C PHE A 186 24.04 2.61 -1.42
N PRO A 187 23.87 2.79 -0.10
CA PRO A 187 23.24 1.80 0.76
C PRO A 187 21.73 1.66 0.48
N VAL A 188 21.26 0.42 0.62
CA VAL A 188 19.84 0.06 0.54
C VAL A 188 19.40 -0.51 1.88
N TYR A 189 18.46 0.14 2.52
CA TYR A 189 17.81 -0.34 3.73
C TYR A 189 16.53 -1.07 3.35
N ILE A 190 16.30 -2.25 3.92
CA ILE A 190 15.04 -2.98 3.76
C ILE A 190 14.36 -3.00 5.11
N ALA A 191 13.15 -2.41 5.16
CA ALA A 191 12.40 -2.25 6.40
C ALA A 191 12.17 -3.59 7.09
N PRO A 192 12.32 -3.68 8.42
CA PRO A 192 12.09 -4.90 9.18
C PRO A 192 10.60 -5.24 9.22
N GLY A 193 10.28 -6.53 9.37
CA GLY A 193 8.91 -7.03 9.56
C GLY A 193 8.61 -7.36 11.02
N ILE A 194 7.33 -7.68 11.29
CA ILE A 194 6.86 -8.14 12.60
C ILE A 194 6.64 -9.65 12.59
N SER A 195 6.11 -10.17 11.49
CA SER A 195 5.80 -11.60 11.35
C SER A 195 5.79 -12.03 9.89
N THR A 196 5.50 -13.30 9.65
CA THR A 196 5.27 -13.82 8.28
C THR A 196 4.15 -13.06 7.55
N PHE A 197 3.16 -12.59 8.29
CA PHE A 197 1.93 -11.99 7.73
C PHE A 197 1.90 -10.46 7.85
N VAL A 198 2.79 -9.86 8.64
CA VAL A 198 2.87 -8.41 8.86
C VAL A 198 4.29 -7.97 8.57
N GLY A 199 4.50 -7.38 7.42
CA GLY A 199 5.81 -7.08 6.85
C GLY A 199 6.32 -5.68 7.15
N GLY A 200 7.39 -5.32 6.42
CA GLY A 200 8.04 -4.03 6.52
C GLY A 200 7.20 -2.86 6.00
N ASP A 201 6.21 -3.12 5.15
CA ASP A 201 5.20 -2.16 4.69
C ASP A 201 4.38 -1.60 5.86
N ILE A 202 3.89 -2.49 6.74
CA ILE A 202 3.14 -2.09 7.92
C ILE A 202 4.04 -1.42 8.95
N VAL A 203 5.26 -1.93 9.17
CA VAL A 203 6.24 -1.25 10.07
C VAL A 203 6.52 0.16 9.57
N ALA A 204 6.74 0.34 8.27
CA ALA A 204 6.93 1.64 7.66
C ALA A 204 5.70 2.54 7.86
N GLY A 205 4.49 2.03 7.63
CA GLY A 205 3.25 2.75 7.84
C GLY A 205 3.07 3.20 9.31
N LEU A 206 3.31 2.32 10.26
CA LEU A 206 3.26 2.64 11.69
C LEU A 206 4.30 3.69 12.07
N TYR A 207 5.51 3.60 11.50
CA TYR A 207 6.56 4.60 11.72
C TYR A 207 6.17 5.96 11.14
N ALA A 208 5.59 6.01 9.94
CA ALA A 208 5.10 7.24 9.32
C ALA A 208 4.03 7.94 10.16
N LEU A 209 3.14 7.15 10.78
CA LEU A 209 2.04 7.64 11.61
C LEU A 209 2.44 7.89 13.08
N SER A 210 3.71 7.70 13.43
CA SER A 210 4.22 7.80 14.81
C SER A 210 3.42 6.94 15.80
N MET A 211 3.16 5.69 15.38
CA MET A 211 2.39 4.72 16.16
C MET A 211 3.25 3.64 16.82
N LEU A 212 4.53 3.47 16.43
CA LEU A 212 5.38 2.43 17.02
C LEU A 212 5.62 2.67 18.53
N PRO A 213 5.61 1.62 19.35
CA PRO A 213 5.82 1.73 20.79
C PRO A 213 7.19 2.33 21.11
N GLY A 214 7.22 3.42 21.88
CA GLY A 214 8.47 4.08 22.25
C GLY A 214 9.14 4.93 21.18
N GLN A 215 8.47 5.13 20.04
CA GLN A 215 8.97 6.00 18.97
C GLN A 215 9.10 7.44 19.49
N LYS A 216 10.32 7.98 19.44
CA LYS A 216 10.58 9.38 19.78
C LYS A 216 10.10 10.26 18.64
N MET A 217 9.20 11.19 18.92
CA MET A 217 8.82 12.19 17.92
C MET A 217 10.02 13.09 17.63
N GLY A 218 10.63 12.94 16.46
CA GLY A 218 11.61 13.90 15.95
C GLY A 218 10.94 15.27 15.84
N LYS A 219 11.68 16.35 16.14
CA LYS A 219 11.21 17.72 15.89
C LYS A 219 11.09 17.91 14.38
N ALA A 220 9.92 17.60 13.83
CA ALA A 220 9.64 17.83 12.41
C ALA A 220 9.69 19.34 12.13
N LYS A 221 10.55 19.76 11.21
CA LYS A 221 10.47 21.09 10.62
C LYS A 221 9.18 21.15 9.82
N LYS A 222 8.36 22.16 10.11
CA LYS A 222 7.10 22.44 9.43
C LYS A 222 7.36 22.62 7.93
N VAL A 223 6.97 21.66 7.11
CA VAL A 223 6.94 21.83 5.66
C VAL A 223 5.61 22.50 5.32
N VAL A 224 5.68 23.75 4.93
CA VAL A 224 4.53 24.50 4.39
C VAL A 224 4.30 24.00 2.98
N THR A 225 3.23 23.27 2.74
CA THR A 225 2.78 22.93 1.41
C THR A 225 1.97 24.11 0.84
N GLU A 226 2.53 24.84 -0.09
CA GLU A 226 1.76 25.73 -0.97
C GLU A 226 0.95 24.85 -1.95
N GLN A 227 -0.36 24.97 -1.86
CA GLN A 227 -1.28 24.38 -2.84
C GLN A 227 -1.18 25.19 -4.13
N ALA A 228 -0.67 24.58 -5.19
CA ALA A 228 -0.84 25.10 -6.54
C ALA A 228 -2.17 24.57 -7.09
N GLU A 229 -3.20 25.40 -7.03
CA GLU A 229 -4.44 25.20 -7.78
C GLU A 229 -4.14 25.42 -9.26
N THR A 230 -4.16 24.37 -10.04
CA THR A 230 -4.21 24.47 -11.51
C THR A 230 -5.56 23.91 -11.97
N GLU A 231 -6.47 24.83 -12.29
CA GLU A 231 -7.65 24.53 -13.10
C GLU A 231 -7.22 24.01 -14.47
N GLN A 232 -7.54 22.78 -14.79
CA GLN A 232 -7.50 22.27 -16.15
C GLN A 232 -8.86 21.71 -16.55
N THR A 233 -9.43 22.37 -17.52
CA THR A 233 -10.61 22.00 -18.30
C THR A 233 -10.48 20.60 -18.87
N VAL A 234 -11.45 19.76 -18.54
CA VAL A 234 -11.55 18.36 -18.99
C VAL A 234 -12.10 18.34 -20.42
N THR A 235 -11.33 17.79 -21.35
CA THR A 235 -11.85 17.24 -22.61
C THR A 235 -11.73 15.72 -22.56
N GLU A 236 -12.88 15.06 -22.75
CA GLU A 236 -13.03 13.61 -22.85
C GLU A 236 -12.13 13.02 -23.93
N GLN A 237 -11.19 12.15 -23.58
CA GLN A 237 -10.83 10.92 -24.31
C GLN A 237 -9.62 10.23 -23.66
N ALA A 238 -9.74 8.91 -23.51
CA ALA A 238 -8.72 7.95 -23.09
C ALA A 238 -8.28 8.02 -21.60
N VAL A 239 -8.59 6.95 -20.86
CA VAL A 239 -8.14 6.71 -19.49
C VAL A 239 -6.64 6.40 -19.51
N PRO A 240 -5.77 7.32 -19.08
CA PRO A 240 -4.41 6.96 -18.74
C PRO A 240 -4.41 6.43 -17.29
N GLU A 241 -3.73 5.32 -17.05
CA GLU A 241 -3.33 4.90 -15.71
C GLU A 241 -2.73 6.10 -14.96
N ARG A 242 -3.50 6.67 -14.06
CA ARG A 242 -3.01 7.78 -13.24
C ARG A 242 -2.00 7.23 -12.25
N ALA A 243 -0.74 7.60 -12.44
CA ALA A 243 0.25 7.51 -11.39
C ALA A 243 -0.21 8.40 -10.22
N VAL A 244 -0.63 7.76 -9.13
CA VAL A 244 -1.17 8.45 -7.96
C VAL A 244 -0.02 8.93 -7.11
N THR A 245 0.27 10.22 -7.17
CA THR A 245 1.13 10.92 -6.19
C THR A 245 0.27 11.23 -4.95
N GLU A 246 0.06 10.23 -4.11
CA GLU A 246 -0.65 10.39 -2.85
C GLU A 246 0.29 10.95 -1.78
N GLN A 247 -0.06 12.11 -1.23
CA GLN A 247 0.63 12.68 -0.07
C GLN A 247 -0.06 12.21 1.21
N VAL A 248 0.70 11.58 2.10
CA VAL A 248 0.20 11.24 3.44
C VAL A 248 -0.04 12.53 4.21
N VAL A 249 -1.28 12.80 4.55
CA VAL A 249 -1.65 13.94 5.39
C VAL A 249 -1.37 13.56 6.84
N THR A 250 -0.30 14.11 7.41
CA THR A 250 -0.04 14.00 8.85
C THR A 250 -0.58 15.26 9.54
N ASP A 251 -1.47 15.07 10.51
CA ASP A 251 -2.04 16.17 11.30
C ASP A 251 -0.98 16.73 12.28
N GLU A 252 -0.30 17.81 11.87
CA GLU A 252 0.74 18.48 12.67
C GLU A 252 0.19 19.64 13.52
N SER A 253 -1.11 19.73 13.75
CA SER A 253 -1.71 20.93 14.38
C SER A 253 -1.61 21.01 15.89
N THR A 254 -0.86 20.13 16.60
CA THR A 254 -0.66 20.32 18.06
C THR A 254 0.73 19.88 18.51
N PRO A 255 1.53 20.75 19.15
CA PRO A 255 2.74 20.30 19.84
C PRO A 255 2.31 19.52 21.09
N ALA A 256 2.28 18.19 20.99
CA ALA A 256 1.90 17.31 22.07
C ALA A 256 2.91 17.40 23.23
N LYS A 257 2.43 17.82 24.38
CA LYS A 257 3.10 17.61 25.67
C LYS A 257 3.07 16.11 25.97
N ASN A 258 4.21 15.48 26.03
CA ASN A 258 4.54 14.06 26.09
C ASN A 258 3.94 13.23 27.25
N ARG A 259 2.78 13.59 27.84
CA ARG A 259 2.10 12.83 28.91
C ARG A 259 0.58 12.72 28.76
N GLN A 260 -0.03 13.25 27.69
CA GLN A 260 -1.50 13.25 27.53
C GLN A 260 -2.05 12.24 26.50
N ASP A 261 -1.20 11.50 25.77
CA ASP A 261 -1.65 10.53 24.76
C ASP A 261 -1.75 9.08 25.27
N SER A 262 -1.29 8.78 26.50
CA SER A 262 -1.52 7.47 27.11
C SER A 262 -3.02 7.29 27.37
N GLY A 263 -3.59 6.22 26.82
CA GLY A 263 -5.00 5.90 26.92
C GLY A 263 -5.87 6.28 25.71
N LYS A 264 -5.30 6.92 24.68
CA LYS A 264 -6.02 7.21 23.44
C LYS A 264 -5.76 6.14 22.39
N ILE A 265 -6.80 5.41 22.01
CA ILE A 265 -6.67 4.32 21.05
C ILE A 265 -6.56 4.87 19.63
N LYS A 266 -5.54 4.40 18.91
CA LYS A 266 -5.36 4.60 17.47
C LYS A 266 -5.38 3.26 16.78
N MET A 267 -5.90 3.22 15.56
CA MET A 267 -5.93 2.03 14.72
C MET A 267 -5.41 2.37 13.34
N LEU A 268 -4.61 1.48 12.76
CA LEU A 268 -4.27 1.46 11.34
C LEU A 268 -4.99 0.28 10.69
N ILE A 269 -5.63 0.52 9.56
CA ILE A 269 -6.19 -0.50 8.68
C ILE A 269 -5.61 -0.24 7.30
N ASP A 270 -4.73 -1.12 6.85
CA ASP A 270 -4.21 -1.11 5.49
C ASP A 270 -5.02 -2.09 4.65
N LEU A 271 -5.69 -1.56 3.64
CA LEU A 271 -6.58 -2.33 2.77
C LEU A 271 -5.90 -2.53 1.42
N GLY A 272 -5.45 -3.75 1.19
CA GLY A 272 -4.88 -4.22 -0.06
C GLY A 272 -5.39 -5.62 -0.40
N THR A 273 -4.58 -6.45 -1.06
CA THR A 273 -4.84 -7.88 -1.28
C THR A 273 -5.03 -8.61 0.04
N ASN A 274 -4.29 -8.19 1.07
CA ASN A 274 -4.54 -8.55 2.47
C ASN A 274 -5.14 -7.34 3.18
N GLY A 275 -5.74 -7.56 4.35
CA GLY A 275 -6.12 -6.51 5.28
C GLY A 275 -5.20 -6.59 6.49
N GLU A 276 -4.16 -5.77 6.52
CA GLU A 276 -3.27 -5.66 7.65
C GLU A 276 -3.80 -4.60 8.62
N MET A 277 -3.77 -4.92 9.91
CA MET A 277 -4.33 -4.05 10.93
C MET A 277 -3.44 -3.96 12.15
N ALA A 278 -3.41 -2.77 12.76
CA ALA A 278 -2.73 -2.51 14.02
C ALA A 278 -3.61 -1.66 14.93
N VAL A 279 -3.60 -1.94 16.22
CA VAL A 279 -4.26 -1.14 17.25
C VAL A 279 -3.28 -0.84 18.38
N THR A 280 -3.34 0.38 18.93
CA THR A 280 -2.50 0.77 20.07
C THR A 280 -3.26 1.70 21.01
N ASP A 281 -2.97 1.62 22.31
CA ASP A 281 -3.38 2.56 23.34
C ASP A 281 -2.21 3.49 23.78
N GLY A 282 -1.10 3.43 23.05
CA GLY A 282 0.13 4.16 23.34
C GLY A 282 1.17 3.34 24.10
N ASP A 283 0.76 2.38 24.92
CA ASP A 283 1.65 1.51 25.69
C ASP A 283 1.78 0.12 25.07
N ARG A 284 0.69 -0.43 24.57
CA ARG A 284 0.60 -1.71 23.89
C ARG A 284 0.26 -1.53 22.42
N MET A 285 0.75 -2.43 21.62
CA MET A 285 0.38 -2.54 20.22
C MET A 285 0.10 -3.98 19.87
N ILE A 286 -1.03 -4.20 19.20
CA ILE A 286 -1.44 -5.50 18.68
C ILE A 286 -1.63 -5.38 17.19
N VAL A 287 -1.06 -6.31 16.42
CA VAL A 287 -1.17 -6.34 14.97
C VAL A 287 -1.71 -7.68 14.49
N THR A 288 -2.37 -7.65 13.35
CA THR A 288 -2.85 -8.85 12.65
C THR A 288 -2.90 -8.63 11.16
N ALA A 289 -3.02 -9.71 10.41
CA ALA A 289 -3.35 -9.71 8.99
C ALA A 289 -4.53 -10.63 8.73
N THR A 290 -5.39 -10.26 7.79
CA THR A 290 -6.52 -11.05 7.32
C THR A 290 -6.43 -11.27 5.82
N ALA A 291 -6.87 -12.43 5.35
CA ALA A 291 -7.00 -12.70 3.93
C ALA A 291 -8.27 -12.04 3.39
N ALA A 292 -8.18 -10.76 3.03
CA ALA A 292 -9.29 -10.03 2.42
C ALA A 292 -9.60 -10.53 0.99
N GLY A 293 -8.58 -11.05 0.31
CA GLY A 293 -8.69 -11.53 -1.07
C GLY A 293 -8.74 -10.39 -2.09
N PRO A 294 -8.83 -10.72 -3.38
CA PRO A 294 -8.74 -9.74 -4.46
C PRO A 294 -10.01 -8.88 -4.65
N ALA A 295 -11.03 -9.03 -3.81
CA ALA A 295 -12.30 -8.30 -3.94
C ALA A 295 -12.11 -6.77 -3.88
N PHE A 296 -11.08 -6.31 -3.17
CA PHE A 296 -10.74 -4.90 -3.07
C PHE A 296 -9.86 -4.39 -4.23
N GLU A 297 -9.20 -5.27 -4.97
CA GLU A 297 -8.33 -4.88 -6.10
C GLU A 297 -9.02 -4.94 -7.47
N GLY A 298 -10.35 -5.07 -7.50
CA GLY A 298 -11.12 -5.29 -8.72
C GLY A 298 -11.28 -6.78 -8.99
N GLY A 299 -12.31 -7.40 -8.42
CA GLY A 299 -12.59 -8.83 -8.47
C GLY A 299 -12.63 -9.46 -9.87
N ALA A 300 -13.13 -10.69 -9.97
CA ALA A 300 -13.12 -11.50 -11.19
C ALA A 300 -13.71 -10.84 -12.47
N SER A 301 -14.48 -9.76 -12.34
CA SER A 301 -14.88 -8.89 -13.44
C SER A 301 -13.94 -7.69 -13.50
N ALA A 302 -13.02 -7.67 -14.45
CA ALA A 302 -12.04 -6.59 -14.67
C ALA A 302 -12.66 -5.19 -14.96
N GLN A 303 -13.94 -4.98 -14.69
CA GLN A 303 -14.69 -3.77 -15.02
C GLN A 303 -14.94 -2.84 -13.82
N VAL A 304 -14.68 -3.28 -12.58
CA VAL A 304 -14.99 -2.50 -11.37
C VAL A 304 -13.78 -2.43 -10.46
N ILE A 305 -13.36 -1.22 -10.11
CA ILE A 305 -12.35 -1.00 -9.07
C ILE A 305 -13.01 -1.31 -7.72
N GLY A 306 -12.29 -1.94 -6.80
CA GLY A 306 -12.84 -2.40 -5.52
C GLY A 306 -13.54 -1.31 -4.69
N THR A 307 -13.07 -0.05 -4.76
CA THR A 307 -13.73 1.10 -4.12
C THR A 307 -15.11 1.37 -4.68
N ASP A 308 -15.27 1.26 -6.01
CA ASP A 308 -16.58 1.42 -6.66
C ASP A 308 -17.52 0.29 -6.27
N MET A 309 -17.00 -0.92 -6.08
CA MET A 309 -17.78 -2.09 -5.64
C MET A 309 -18.46 -1.86 -4.29
N ILE A 310 -17.77 -1.18 -3.35
CA ILE A 310 -18.34 -0.82 -2.04
C ILE A 310 -19.46 0.20 -2.21
N ALA A 311 -19.22 1.27 -2.98
CA ALA A 311 -20.21 2.32 -3.22
C ALA A 311 -21.44 1.77 -3.96
N LEU A 312 -21.23 0.95 -5.01
CA LEU A 312 -22.31 0.32 -5.76
C LEU A 312 -23.12 -0.67 -4.90
N THR A 313 -22.46 -1.45 -4.04
CA THR A 313 -23.15 -2.36 -3.12
C THR A 313 -24.00 -1.59 -2.10
N ALA A 314 -23.48 -0.48 -1.59
CA ALA A 314 -24.25 0.39 -0.70
C ALA A 314 -25.50 0.97 -1.39
N GLU A 315 -25.37 1.39 -2.65
CA GLU A 315 -26.50 1.86 -3.46
C GLU A 315 -27.54 0.74 -3.71
N LEU A 316 -27.08 -0.47 -4.03
CA LEU A 316 -27.97 -1.63 -4.23
C LEU A 316 -28.73 -2.02 -2.96
N LEU A 317 -28.11 -1.88 -1.77
CA LEU A 317 -28.78 -2.05 -0.48
C LEU A 317 -29.83 -0.96 -0.23
N GLN A 318 -29.48 0.30 -0.45
CA GLN A 318 -30.39 1.43 -0.24
C GLN A 318 -31.62 1.38 -1.17
N THR A 319 -31.44 0.86 -2.38
CA THR A 319 -32.51 0.71 -3.37
C THR A 319 -33.27 -0.62 -3.27
N ASN A 320 -32.94 -1.45 -2.27
CA ASN A 320 -33.54 -2.79 -2.06
C ASN A 320 -33.39 -3.74 -3.27
N VAL A 321 -32.38 -3.53 -4.11
CA VAL A 321 -32.02 -4.48 -5.21
C VAL A 321 -31.33 -5.71 -4.64
N ILE A 322 -30.56 -5.54 -3.55
CA ILE A 322 -30.04 -6.63 -2.75
C ILE A 322 -30.59 -6.52 -1.32
N GLU A 323 -30.82 -7.66 -0.68
CA GLU A 323 -31.22 -7.74 0.72
C GLU A 323 -30.00 -7.53 1.65
N GLU A 324 -30.23 -7.28 2.94
CA GLU A 324 -29.17 -7.22 3.96
C GLU A 324 -28.32 -8.50 4.02
N THR A 325 -28.90 -9.64 3.65
CA THR A 325 -28.21 -10.93 3.51
C THR A 325 -27.23 -10.96 2.32
N GLY A 326 -27.27 -9.94 1.45
CA GLY A 326 -26.58 -9.88 0.17
C GLY A 326 -27.23 -10.74 -0.91
N TYR A 327 -28.45 -11.23 -0.68
CA TYR A 327 -29.20 -11.97 -1.71
C TYR A 327 -29.75 -10.99 -2.75
N MET A 328 -29.71 -11.43 -4.01
CA MET A 328 -30.24 -10.72 -5.16
C MET A 328 -31.24 -11.64 -5.87
N ALA A 329 -32.45 -11.14 -6.16
CA ALA A 329 -33.50 -11.95 -6.80
C ALA A 329 -33.12 -12.39 -8.23
N THR A 330 -32.19 -11.70 -8.86
CA THR A 330 -31.63 -12.01 -10.20
C THR A 330 -30.18 -12.42 -10.07
N SER A 331 -29.64 -13.17 -11.03
CA SER A 331 -28.22 -13.58 -11.04
C SER A 331 -27.25 -12.40 -11.20
N SER A 332 -27.74 -11.28 -11.77
CA SER A 332 -26.98 -10.04 -11.94
C SER A 332 -27.95 -8.85 -12.06
N CYS A 333 -27.44 -7.66 -11.78
CA CYS A 333 -28.12 -6.38 -12.02
C CYS A 333 -27.17 -5.39 -12.69
N GLN A 334 -27.73 -4.34 -13.26
CA GLN A 334 -26.92 -3.21 -13.78
C GLN A 334 -27.10 -1.98 -12.90
N VAL A 335 -25.99 -1.39 -12.50
CA VAL A 335 -25.95 -0.15 -11.74
C VAL A 335 -24.87 0.75 -12.34
N ARG A 336 -25.21 2.00 -12.67
CA ARG A 336 -24.31 2.96 -13.34
C ARG A 336 -23.62 2.40 -14.60
N GLY A 337 -24.29 1.52 -15.36
CA GLY A 337 -23.74 0.89 -16.54
C GLY A 337 -22.79 -0.30 -16.29
N ILE A 338 -22.61 -0.66 -15.02
CA ILE A 338 -21.75 -1.77 -14.57
C ILE A 338 -22.63 -2.96 -14.22
N THR A 339 -22.25 -4.15 -14.69
CA THR A 339 -22.93 -5.41 -14.34
C THR A 339 -22.36 -5.97 -13.06
N ILE A 340 -23.18 -6.05 -12.00
CA ILE A 340 -22.85 -6.67 -10.71
C ILE A 340 -23.54 -8.04 -10.66
N THR A 341 -22.78 -9.07 -10.33
CA THR A 341 -23.29 -10.43 -10.17
C THR A 341 -23.46 -10.82 -8.71
N GLN A 342 -24.27 -11.84 -8.44
CA GLN A 342 -24.37 -12.41 -7.09
C GLN A 342 -23.01 -12.89 -6.56
N LYS A 343 -22.11 -13.34 -7.45
CA LYS A 343 -20.76 -13.75 -7.08
C LYS A 343 -19.95 -12.57 -6.57
N ASP A 344 -20.00 -11.42 -7.26
CA ASP A 344 -19.26 -10.21 -6.83
C ASP A 344 -19.69 -9.77 -5.43
N ILE A 345 -21.01 -9.83 -5.14
CA ILE A 345 -21.53 -9.56 -3.79
C ILE A 345 -20.99 -10.57 -2.76
N ARG A 346 -20.90 -11.86 -3.09
CA ARG A 346 -20.36 -12.88 -2.18
C ARG A 346 -18.87 -12.69 -1.92
N ASP A 347 -18.09 -12.38 -2.96
CA ASP A 347 -16.66 -12.10 -2.82
C ASP A 347 -16.43 -10.87 -1.92
N LEU A 348 -17.22 -9.80 -2.10
CA LEU A 348 -17.18 -8.62 -1.23
C LEU A 348 -17.59 -8.95 0.22
N GLN A 349 -18.61 -9.79 0.41
CA GLN A 349 -19.03 -10.20 1.77
C GLN A 349 -17.92 -10.95 2.52
N LEU A 350 -17.16 -11.83 1.82
CA LEU A 350 -16.03 -12.54 2.42
C LEU A 350 -14.91 -11.58 2.82
N ALA A 351 -14.54 -10.68 1.92
CA ALA A 351 -13.52 -9.67 2.20
C ALA A 351 -13.92 -8.74 3.36
N LYS A 352 -15.16 -8.25 3.32
CA LYS A 352 -15.76 -7.45 4.41
C LYS A 352 -15.70 -8.18 5.75
N ALA A 353 -16.13 -9.45 5.77
CA ALA A 353 -16.16 -10.25 6.98
C ALA A 353 -14.75 -10.44 7.59
N ALA A 354 -13.74 -10.67 6.74
CA ALA A 354 -12.35 -10.82 7.18
C ALA A 354 -11.83 -9.54 7.84
N VAL A 355 -12.00 -8.38 7.18
CA VAL A 355 -11.58 -7.07 7.71
C VAL A 355 -12.34 -6.73 8.99
N ARG A 356 -13.66 -6.90 8.99
CA ARG A 356 -14.50 -6.64 10.16
C ARG A 356 -14.13 -7.51 11.36
N ALA A 357 -13.94 -8.82 11.15
CA ALA A 357 -13.53 -9.74 12.21
C ALA A 357 -12.16 -9.36 12.79
N GLY A 358 -11.17 -9.07 11.94
CA GLY A 358 -9.85 -8.62 12.38
C GLY A 358 -9.94 -7.36 13.24
N THR A 359 -10.69 -6.37 12.80
CA THR A 359 -10.93 -5.13 13.53
C THR A 359 -11.57 -5.36 14.91
N GLU A 360 -12.61 -6.21 14.98
CA GLU A 360 -13.31 -6.53 16.23
C GLU A 360 -12.41 -7.32 17.20
N ILE A 361 -11.65 -8.27 16.69
CA ILE A 361 -10.75 -9.08 17.53
C ILE A 361 -9.64 -8.23 18.13
N LEU A 362 -8.98 -7.39 17.31
CA LEU A 362 -7.96 -6.47 17.82
C LEU A 362 -8.52 -5.56 18.91
N TRP A 363 -9.72 -5.05 18.70
CA TRP A 363 -10.43 -4.23 19.67
C TRP A 363 -10.63 -4.97 20.99
N GLN A 364 -11.20 -6.19 20.93
CA GLN A 364 -11.46 -7.01 22.11
C GLN A 364 -10.18 -7.40 22.86
N LEU A 365 -9.10 -7.68 22.15
CA LEU A 365 -7.82 -8.04 22.77
C LEU A 365 -7.18 -6.86 23.49
N LEU A 366 -7.27 -5.67 22.93
CA LEU A 366 -6.80 -4.47 23.60
C LEU A 366 -7.63 -4.17 24.87
N ASP A 367 -8.94 -4.48 24.85
CA ASP A 367 -9.88 -4.22 25.97
C ASP A 367 -9.70 -5.23 27.14
N LYS A 368 -9.48 -6.51 26.84
CA LYS A 368 -9.40 -7.59 27.85
C LYS A 368 -8.25 -7.50 28.86
N THR A 369 -7.25 -6.66 28.63
CA THR A 369 -6.01 -6.66 29.43
C THR A 369 -5.94 -5.60 30.52
N GLY A 370 -7.09 -5.12 30.97
CA GLY A 370 -7.17 -4.90 32.41
C GLY A 370 -6.88 -3.51 32.97
N ASN A 371 -7.12 -2.40 32.28
CA ASN A 371 -7.20 -1.09 32.96
C ASN A 371 -8.61 -0.48 32.97
N ARG A 372 -9.62 -1.16 32.43
CA ARG A 372 -10.96 -0.59 32.23
C ARG A 372 -12.01 -0.98 33.26
N GLU A 373 -11.75 -1.96 34.13
CA GLU A 373 -12.62 -2.22 35.30
C GLU A 373 -12.74 -1.03 36.28
N LYS A 374 -11.85 -0.03 36.15
CA LYS A 374 -11.86 1.16 37.01
C LYS A 374 -12.68 2.35 36.51
N ILE A 375 -13.29 2.26 35.32
CA ILE A 375 -14.06 3.38 34.72
C ILE A 375 -15.56 3.01 34.57
N LEU A 376 -16.03 1.99 35.23
CA LEU A 376 -17.47 1.80 35.39
C LEU A 376 -17.96 2.72 36.49
N PRO A 377 -18.89 3.66 36.23
CA PRO A 377 -19.49 4.45 37.28
C PRO A 377 -20.24 3.53 38.22
N GLN A 378 -19.90 3.60 39.52
CA GLN A 378 -20.52 2.82 40.60
C GLN A 378 -21.84 3.46 41.07
N SER A 379 -22.73 3.88 40.19
CA SER A 379 -24.09 4.26 40.60
C SER A 379 -25.13 3.95 39.53
N PRO A 380 -26.23 3.28 39.93
CA PRO A 380 -27.25 2.77 39.03
C PRO A 380 -28.42 3.73 38.77
N GLU A 381 -28.25 5.05 38.80
CA GLU A 381 -29.43 5.94 38.90
C GLU A 381 -29.75 6.82 37.68
N GLN A 382 -29.20 6.54 36.48
CA GLN A 382 -29.76 7.18 35.27
C GLN A 382 -29.76 6.21 34.08
N PRO A 383 -30.84 6.11 33.31
CA PRO A 383 -30.84 5.33 32.10
C PRO A 383 -30.05 6.07 31.02
N GLU A 384 -28.77 5.73 30.92
CA GLU A 384 -27.95 6.16 29.79
C GLU A 384 -28.46 5.48 28.52
N THR A 385 -28.72 6.28 27.48
CA THR A 385 -29.05 5.76 26.18
C THR A 385 -27.90 4.94 25.65
N GLU A 386 -28.17 3.86 24.93
CA GLU A 386 -27.17 2.94 24.36
C GLU A 386 -26.08 3.67 23.55
N GLN A 387 -26.41 4.84 23.00
CA GLN A 387 -25.53 5.75 22.31
C GLN A 387 -24.49 6.45 23.20
N THR A 388 -24.90 6.89 24.40
CA THR A 388 -23.98 7.54 25.35
C THR A 388 -23.02 6.54 25.99
N ARG A 389 -23.42 5.28 26.15
CA ARG A 389 -22.53 4.18 26.61
C ARG A 389 -21.44 3.86 25.60
N THR A 390 -21.73 3.95 24.30
CA THR A 390 -20.75 3.66 23.23
C THR A 390 -19.70 4.77 23.08
N GLU A 391 -20.05 6.02 23.33
CA GLU A 391 -19.12 7.15 23.11
C GLU A 391 -18.15 7.39 24.27
N GLN A 392 -18.57 7.17 25.51
CA GLN A 392 -17.74 7.39 26.70
C GLN A 392 -16.83 6.20 27.04
N ALA A 393 -17.17 4.98 26.60
CA ALA A 393 -16.49 3.76 27.03
C ALA A 393 -15.13 3.52 26.37
N TYR A 394 -14.78 4.13 25.24
CA TYR A 394 -13.77 3.51 24.40
C TYR A 394 -12.61 4.37 23.91
N GLY A 395 -12.34 5.52 24.37
CA GLY A 395 -11.09 6.25 24.09
C GLY A 395 -10.51 6.21 22.64
N LEU A 396 -11.32 5.70 21.65
CA LEU A 396 -10.89 5.64 20.24
C LEU A 396 -10.73 7.07 19.72
N GLN A 397 -9.49 7.41 19.41
CA GLN A 397 -9.14 8.74 18.95
C GLN A 397 -9.20 8.82 17.42
N ARG A 398 -8.58 7.84 16.74
CA ARG A 398 -8.42 7.88 15.29
C ARG A 398 -8.28 6.50 14.68
N VAL A 399 -8.80 6.35 13.46
CA VAL A 399 -8.62 5.20 12.60
C VAL A 399 -8.00 5.69 11.31
N TYR A 400 -6.81 5.22 11.00
CA TYR A 400 -6.12 5.52 9.75
C TYR A 400 -6.45 4.44 8.73
N LEU A 401 -6.97 4.85 7.57
CA LEU A 401 -7.14 3.97 6.41
C LEU A 401 -5.97 4.20 5.46
N ALA A 402 -5.11 3.19 5.32
CA ALA A 402 -3.95 3.21 4.46
C ALA A 402 -4.18 2.35 3.19
N GLY A 403 -3.19 2.40 2.30
CA GLY A 403 -3.21 1.73 1.01
C GLY A 403 -3.97 2.52 -0.06
N GLY A 404 -3.70 2.21 -1.33
CA GLY A 404 -4.37 2.89 -2.45
C GLY A 404 -5.89 2.71 -2.43
N PHE A 405 -6.35 1.52 -2.03
CA PHE A 405 -7.76 1.25 -1.85
C PHE A 405 -8.38 2.10 -0.72
N GLY A 406 -7.71 2.17 0.45
CA GLY A 406 -8.20 2.92 1.61
C GLY A 406 -8.35 4.42 1.35
N TYR A 407 -7.51 4.97 0.48
CA TYR A 407 -7.52 6.39 0.14
C TYR A 407 -8.76 6.81 -0.67
N TYR A 408 -9.19 5.98 -1.61
CA TYR A 408 -10.36 6.26 -2.46
C TYR A 408 -11.66 5.69 -1.91
N LEU A 409 -11.63 5.04 -0.75
CA LEU A 409 -12.78 4.40 -0.15
C LEU A 409 -13.86 5.43 0.21
N ASP A 410 -15.09 5.22 -0.28
CA ASP A 410 -16.26 5.90 0.25
C ASP A 410 -16.53 5.39 1.67
N VAL A 411 -16.16 6.21 2.65
CA VAL A 411 -16.22 5.84 4.08
C VAL A 411 -17.68 5.63 4.55
N GLU A 412 -18.62 6.42 4.05
CA GLU A 412 -20.05 6.26 4.43
C GLU A 412 -20.64 5.00 3.80
N ALA A 413 -20.28 4.70 2.55
CA ALA A 413 -20.65 3.42 1.93
C ALA A 413 -20.04 2.23 2.69
N ALA A 414 -18.79 2.35 3.15
CA ALA A 414 -18.12 1.32 3.96
C ALA A 414 -18.83 1.08 5.31
N PHE A 415 -19.34 2.11 5.94
CA PHE A 415 -20.19 1.98 7.13
C PHE A 415 -21.54 1.33 6.79
N SER A 416 -22.22 1.76 5.73
CA SER A 416 -23.54 1.27 5.37
C SER A 416 -23.56 -0.21 5.00
N ILE A 417 -22.48 -0.71 4.35
CA ILE A 417 -22.35 -2.15 4.12
C ILE A 417 -21.81 -2.93 5.33
N GLY A 418 -21.41 -2.24 6.42
CA GLY A 418 -20.86 -2.84 7.63
C GLY A 418 -19.41 -3.32 7.52
N LEU A 419 -18.60 -2.78 6.59
CA LEU A 419 -17.16 -3.01 6.52
C LEU A 419 -16.47 -2.41 7.74
N LEU A 420 -16.83 -1.16 8.08
CA LEU A 420 -16.30 -0.47 9.25
C LEU A 420 -17.34 -0.48 10.39
N PRO A 421 -16.92 -0.73 11.65
CA PRO A 421 -17.79 -0.61 12.83
C PRO A 421 -18.28 0.81 13.07
N ASP A 422 -19.56 0.99 13.44
CA ASP A 422 -20.15 2.33 13.69
C ASP A 422 -19.40 3.16 14.74
N ARG A 423 -18.77 2.53 15.73
CA ARG A 423 -17.92 3.20 16.72
C ARG A 423 -16.73 3.97 16.13
N MET A 424 -16.38 3.72 14.86
CA MET A 424 -15.33 4.42 14.12
C MET A 424 -15.85 5.64 13.37
N ARG A 425 -17.16 5.83 13.29
CA ARG A 425 -17.78 6.94 12.55
C ARG A 425 -17.28 8.29 13.09
N GLY A 426 -16.90 9.19 12.19
CA GLY A 426 -16.31 10.48 12.52
C GLY A 426 -14.86 10.44 13.02
N LYS A 427 -14.21 9.25 13.07
CA LYS A 427 -12.83 9.07 13.53
C LYS A 427 -11.91 8.52 12.45
N VAL A 428 -12.45 8.20 11.28
CA VAL A 428 -11.71 7.63 10.14
C VAL A 428 -11.02 8.73 9.36
N GLN A 429 -9.76 8.50 9.03
CA GLN A 429 -8.93 9.38 8.19
C GLN A 429 -8.21 8.54 7.14
N ALA A 430 -8.42 8.85 5.87
CA ALA A 430 -7.62 8.29 4.79
C ALA A 430 -6.23 8.93 4.79
N VAL A 431 -5.18 8.12 4.70
CA VAL A 431 -3.78 8.56 4.84
C VAL A 431 -2.89 8.17 3.66
N GLY A 432 -3.47 7.56 2.61
CA GLY A 432 -2.74 7.21 1.39
C GLY A 432 -1.72 6.09 1.59
N ASN A 433 -0.64 6.13 0.81
CA ASN A 433 0.41 5.11 0.85
C ASN A 433 1.38 5.35 2.02
N THR A 434 1.02 4.83 3.18
CA THR A 434 1.85 4.96 4.41
C THR A 434 3.12 4.12 4.35
N SER A 435 3.14 3.02 3.57
CA SER A 435 4.33 2.20 3.34
C SER A 435 5.42 3.02 2.64
N LEU A 436 5.08 3.74 1.57
CA LEU A 436 6.01 4.58 0.82
C LEU A 436 6.52 5.78 1.65
N GLU A 437 5.61 6.47 2.38
CA GLU A 437 5.99 7.55 3.30
C GLU A 437 6.90 7.03 4.42
N GLY A 438 6.58 5.87 4.96
CA GLY A 438 7.38 5.22 5.99
C GLY A 438 8.75 4.76 5.49
N ALA A 439 8.83 4.23 4.27
CA ALA A 439 10.11 3.91 3.63
C ALA A 439 11.00 5.16 3.52
N TYR A 440 10.42 6.32 3.17
CA TYR A 440 11.16 7.57 3.18
C TYR A 440 11.67 7.92 4.59
N ARG A 441 10.79 7.93 5.60
CA ARG A 441 11.17 8.34 6.97
C ARG A 441 12.18 7.40 7.60
N LEU A 442 11.94 6.08 7.52
CA LEU A 442 12.86 5.07 8.01
C LEU A 442 14.23 5.16 7.33
N GLY A 443 14.25 5.22 5.99
CA GLY A 443 15.50 5.29 5.23
C GLY A 443 16.31 6.53 5.57
N ARG A 444 15.66 7.69 5.68
CA ARG A 444 16.29 8.94 6.11
C ARG A 444 16.90 8.80 7.52
N ASP A 445 16.12 8.28 8.45
CA ASP A 445 16.50 8.23 9.86
C ASP A 445 17.58 7.17 10.11
N PHE A 446 17.57 6.05 9.39
CA PHE A 446 18.68 5.07 9.37
C PHE A 446 19.94 5.67 8.74
N HIS A 447 19.84 6.30 7.57
CA HIS A 447 20.98 6.88 6.86
C HIS A 447 21.65 7.98 7.69
N LYS A 448 20.86 8.83 8.34
CA LYS A 448 21.34 9.89 9.23
C LYS A 448 21.74 9.41 10.64
N LYS A 449 21.59 8.11 10.92
CA LYS A 449 21.81 7.51 12.24
C LYS A 449 21.01 8.18 13.37
N VAL A 450 19.83 8.68 13.03
CA VAL A 450 18.82 9.19 13.97
C VAL A 450 18.07 8.03 14.61
N LEU A 451 17.90 6.95 13.85
CA LEU A 451 17.33 5.67 14.29
C LEU A 451 18.38 4.58 14.11
N LEU A 452 18.63 3.80 15.15
CA LEU A 452 19.56 2.69 15.13
C LEU A 452 18.80 1.36 14.93
N LYS A 453 19.50 0.34 14.43
CA LYS A 453 18.92 -1.00 14.23
C LYS A 453 18.38 -1.58 15.53
N GLU A 454 19.09 -1.42 16.62
CA GLU A 454 18.72 -1.90 17.94
C GLU A 454 17.44 -1.19 18.44
N GLU A 455 17.32 0.12 18.21
CA GLU A 455 16.14 0.89 18.65
C GLU A 455 14.87 0.43 17.92
N ILE A 456 14.91 0.22 16.59
CA ILE A 456 13.74 -0.29 15.87
C ILE A 456 13.39 -1.71 16.31
N GLN A 457 14.38 -2.58 16.57
CA GLN A 457 14.14 -3.92 17.07
C GLN A 457 13.50 -3.92 18.47
N GLU A 458 13.92 -3.03 19.36
CA GLU A 458 13.28 -2.85 20.67
C GLU A 458 11.82 -2.39 20.56
N MET A 459 11.52 -1.50 19.61
CA MET A 459 10.13 -1.08 19.33
C MET A 459 9.29 -2.25 18.85
N LEU A 460 9.80 -3.04 17.90
CA LEU A 460 9.10 -4.18 17.32
C LEU A 460 8.91 -5.31 18.31
N ALA A 461 9.85 -5.54 19.23
CA ALA A 461 9.74 -6.56 20.28
C ALA A 461 8.58 -6.29 21.28
N ARG A 462 8.02 -5.08 21.30
CA ARG A 462 6.86 -4.70 22.13
C ARG A 462 5.52 -4.89 21.41
N ILE A 463 5.54 -5.36 20.17
CA ILE A 463 4.34 -5.56 19.36
C ILE A 463 3.87 -7.00 19.48
N GLU A 464 2.60 -7.18 19.85
CA GLU A 464 1.96 -8.48 19.89
C GLU A 464 1.35 -8.80 18.51
N HIS A 465 1.78 -9.88 17.88
CA HIS A 465 1.16 -10.37 16.65
C HIS A 465 0.13 -11.45 16.95
N VAL A 466 -1.10 -11.26 16.48
CA VAL A 466 -2.20 -12.22 16.61
C VAL A 466 -2.47 -12.87 15.26
N ASN A 467 -2.32 -14.19 15.22
CA ASN A 467 -2.64 -14.98 14.02
C ASN A 467 -4.12 -15.38 14.07
N LEU A 468 -4.94 -14.84 13.19
CA LEU A 468 -6.38 -15.14 13.12
C LEU A 468 -6.71 -16.44 12.38
N ALA A 469 -5.71 -17.13 11.81
CA ALA A 469 -5.88 -18.44 11.17
C ALA A 469 -5.85 -19.63 12.17
N LYS A 470 -5.67 -19.36 13.46
CA LYS A 470 -5.80 -20.31 14.55
C LYS A 470 -7.14 -20.17 15.24
#